data_3a5c26be0c1ea8b4f08c2126d1d76579
#
_entry.id   3a5c26be0c1ea8b4f08c2126d1d76579
#
_cell.length_a   1.000
_cell.length_b   1.000
_cell.length_c   1.000
_cell.angle_alpha   90.00
_cell.angle_beta   90.00
_cell.angle_gamma   90.00
#
_symmetry.space_group_name_H-M   'P 1'
#
loop_
_entity.id
_entity.type
_entity.pdbx_description
1 polymer ?
#
loop_
_entity_poly.entity_id
_entity_poly.type
_entity_poly.pdbx_seq_one_letter_code
_entity_poly.pdbx_strand_id
1 'polypeptide(L)'
;MFPFTHIWFSRNVLGYTNNMTVLGSIFPDAFVSKELPYDVTHNIGWDLYDYCYEKDFNLVDFAISAATHTVSPKGLDYYGDNAYEGADGYCFQKAVSIVEEVIEACNIPVEFGLWKAHNFIEMAVEFEILNNNKDLVNLLDEALRMNRQCMKLSPA
;
A
#
# COMPACT_ATOMS: atom_id res chain seq x y z
N MET A 1 -4.10 0.08 3.38
CA MET A 1 -3.58 1.47 3.68
C MET A 1 -3.59 2.32 2.41
N PHE A 2 -3.36 3.68 2.49
CA PHE A 2 -3.34 4.58 1.33
C PHE A 2 -1.92 4.74 0.74
N PRO A 3 -1.78 5.23 -0.52
CA PRO A 3 -0.53 5.16 -1.29
C PRO A 3 0.69 5.79 -0.62
N PHE A 4 0.55 6.96 0.01
CA PHE A 4 1.71 7.64 0.61
C PHE A 4 2.19 6.96 1.89
N THR A 5 1.29 6.28 2.61
CA THR A 5 1.65 5.44 3.75
C THR A 5 2.50 4.27 3.29
N HIS A 6 2.17 3.61 2.17
CA HIS A 6 2.98 2.53 1.58
C HIS A 6 4.35 3.02 1.12
N ILE A 7 4.41 4.17 0.43
CA ILE A 7 5.68 4.77 -0.02
C ILE A 7 6.57 5.11 1.19
N TRP A 8 6.00 5.73 2.21
CA TRP A 8 6.70 6.08 3.44
C TRP A 8 7.22 4.83 4.16
N PHE A 9 6.37 3.82 4.31
CA PHE A 9 6.74 2.57 4.98
C PHE A 9 7.86 1.85 4.24
N SER A 10 7.73 1.66 2.92
CA SER A 10 8.74 1.05 2.08
C SER A 10 10.08 1.78 2.19
N ARG A 11 10.08 3.12 2.09
CA ARG A 11 11.29 3.95 2.25
C ARG A 11 11.99 3.70 3.58
N ASN A 12 11.24 3.60 4.68
CA ASN A 12 11.81 3.39 6.00
C ASN A 12 12.31 1.95 6.21
N VAL A 13 11.63 0.96 5.65
CA VAL A 13 12.03 -0.45 5.73
C VAL A 13 13.28 -0.72 4.89
N LEU A 14 13.31 -0.22 3.66
CA LEU A 14 14.42 -0.45 2.72
C LEU A 14 15.63 0.45 2.98
N GLY A 15 15.43 1.63 3.60
CA GLY A 15 16.48 2.61 3.86
C GLY A 15 16.89 3.44 2.63
N TYR A 16 16.22 3.29 1.51
CA TYR A 16 16.42 4.07 0.28
C TYR A 16 15.11 4.23 -0.49
N THR A 17 15.12 5.14 -1.48
CA THR A 17 13.97 5.40 -2.36
C THR A 17 14.42 5.70 -3.78
N ASN A 18 13.76 5.11 -4.75
CA ASN A 18 13.85 5.42 -6.17
C ASN A 18 12.49 5.20 -6.85
N ASN A 19 12.37 5.51 -8.13
CA ASN A 19 11.10 5.40 -8.84
C ASN A 19 10.53 3.97 -8.85
N MET A 20 11.39 2.96 -8.88
CA MET A 20 10.96 1.56 -8.85
C MET A 20 10.41 1.17 -7.48
N THR A 21 11.04 1.59 -6.38
CA THR A 21 10.52 1.34 -5.04
C THR A 21 9.21 2.10 -4.77
N VAL A 22 9.05 3.32 -5.29
CA VAL A 22 7.79 4.08 -5.20
C VAL A 22 6.67 3.35 -5.92
N LEU A 23 6.89 2.92 -7.17
CA LEU A 23 5.87 2.19 -7.95
C LEU A 23 5.57 0.81 -7.34
N GLY A 24 6.59 0.09 -6.88
CA GLY A 24 6.42 -1.21 -6.23
C GLY A 24 5.58 -1.13 -4.96
N SER A 25 5.79 -0.12 -4.13
CA SER A 25 5.07 0.03 -2.86
C SER A 25 3.56 0.23 -3.03
N ILE A 26 3.10 0.75 -4.17
CA ILE A 26 1.66 0.96 -4.46
C ILE A 26 1.09 -0.07 -5.42
N PHE A 27 1.94 -0.94 -5.99
CA PHE A 27 1.55 -1.91 -7.02
C PHE A 27 0.41 -2.85 -6.57
N PRO A 28 0.44 -3.48 -5.37
CA PRO A 28 -0.60 -4.42 -4.98
C PRO A 28 -2.01 -3.83 -5.07
N ASP A 29 -2.22 -2.61 -4.57
CA ASP A 29 -3.51 -1.91 -4.63
C ASP A 29 -3.86 -1.42 -6.04
N ALA A 30 -2.88 -0.87 -6.75
CA ALA A 30 -3.10 -0.26 -8.06
C ALA A 30 -3.55 -1.27 -9.13
N PHE A 31 -3.29 -2.56 -8.92
CA PHE A 31 -3.59 -3.62 -9.88
C PHE A 31 -4.71 -4.58 -9.46
N VAL A 32 -5.37 -4.31 -8.33
CA VAL A 32 -6.57 -5.08 -7.96
C VAL A 32 -7.62 -4.95 -9.06
N SER A 33 -8.02 -6.07 -9.62
CA SER A 33 -9.00 -6.17 -10.69
C SER A 33 -9.75 -7.49 -10.60
N LYS A 34 -10.66 -7.72 -11.57
CA LYS A 34 -11.35 -9.01 -11.69
C LYS A 34 -10.38 -10.15 -12.05
N GLU A 35 -9.38 -9.86 -12.87
CA GLU A 35 -8.35 -10.80 -13.31
C GLU A 35 -7.23 -10.99 -12.29
N LEU A 36 -6.94 -9.96 -11.49
CA LEU A 36 -5.96 -9.95 -10.40
C LEU A 36 -6.65 -9.53 -9.10
N PRO A 37 -7.35 -10.46 -8.42
CA PRO A 37 -8.07 -10.15 -7.19
C PRO A 37 -7.10 -9.81 -6.04
N TYR A 38 -7.63 -9.14 -5.02
CA TYR A 38 -6.90 -8.69 -3.83
C TYR A 38 -5.98 -9.77 -3.24
N ASP A 39 -6.52 -10.98 -3.05
CA ASP A 39 -5.75 -12.08 -2.47
C ASP A 39 -4.52 -12.47 -3.29
N VAL A 40 -4.55 -12.27 -4.59
CA VAL A 40 -3.39 -12.52 -5.46
C VAL A 40 -2.37 -11.39 -5.28
N THR A 41 -2.78 -10.13 -5.47
CA THR A 41 -1.85 -9.00 -5.43
C THR A 41 -1.21 -8.80 -4.06
N HIS A 42 -1.92 -9.14 -2.98
CA HIS A 42 -1.44 -8.96 -1.60
C HIS A 42 -0.74 -10.19 -0.99
N ASN A 43 -0.57 -11.27 -1.76
CA ASN A 43 0.19 -12.46 -1.32
C ASN A 43 1.33 -12.85 -2.26
N ILE A 44 1.57 -12.11 -3.34
CA ILE A 44 2.58 -12.44 -4.37
C ILE A 44 3.99 -11.91 -4.04
N GLY A 45 4.20 -11.25 -2.93
CA GLY A 45 5.41 -10.46 -2.67
C GLY A 45 6.73 -11.20 -2.92
N TRP A 46 6.93 -12.39 -2.33
CA TRP A 46 8.15 -13.17 -2.54
C TRP A 46 8.21 -13.81 -3.92
N ASP A 47 7.12 -14.32 -4.46
CA ASP A 47 7.09 -14.92 -5.79
C ASP A 47 7.45 -13.87 -6.87
N LEU A 48 6.97 -12.65 -6.70
CA LEU A 48 7.33 -11.53 -7.56
C LEU A 48 8.81 -11.16 -7.44
N TYR A 49 9.35 -11.14 -6.22
CA TYR A 49 10.76 -10.86 -6.00
C TYR A 49 11.65 -11.92 -6.64
N ASP A 50 11.38 -13.20 -6.40
CA ASP A 50 12.14 -14.32 -6.96
C ASP A 50 12.10 -14.31 -8.49
N TYR A 51 10.92 -14.06 -9.07
CA TYR A 51 10.78 -13.92 -10.51
C TYR A 51 11.63 -12.78 -11.09
N CYS A 52 11.56 -11.59 -10.50
CA CYS A 52 12.33 -10.44 -10.96
C CYS A 52 13.84 -10.67 -10.77
N TYR A 53 14.25 -11.26 -9.66
CA TYR A 53 15.65 -11.56 -9.40
C TYR A 53 16.24 -12.52 -10.45
N GLU A 54 15.47 -13.51 -10.89
CA GLU A 54 15.92 -14.48 -11.89
C GLU A 54 15.80 -13.99 -13.34
N LYS A 55 14.79 -13.19 -13.68
CA LYS A 55 14.41 -12.88 -15.06
C LYS A 55 14.72 -11.46 -15.50
N ASP A 56 14.59 -10.48 -14.61
CA ASP A 56 14.88 -9.08 -14.89
C ASP A 56 15.32 -8.33 -13.62
N PHE A 57 16.60 -8.34 -13.39
CA PHE A 57 17.21 -7.73 -12.21
C PHE A 57 16.91 -6.22 -12.07
N ASN A 58 16.56 -5.53 -13.15
CA ASN A 58 16.18 -4.11 -13.10
C ASN A 58 14.84 -3.88 -12.36
N LEU A 59 14.02 -4.92 -12.19
CA LEU A 59 12.75 -4.88 -11.48
C LEU A 59 12.86 -5.31 -10.01
N VAL A 60 14.04 -5.65 -9.51
CA VAL A 60 14.22 -6.13 -8.12
C VAL A 60 13.81 -5.07 -7.11
N ASP A 61 14.13 -3.81 -7.32
CA ASP A 61 13.72 -2.70 -6.44
C ASP A 61 12.20 -2.53 -6.40
N PHE A 62 11.53 -2.71 -7.54
CA PHE A 62 10.07 -2.73 -7.61
C PHE A 62 9.49 -3.90 -6.81
N ALA A 63 10.01 -5.11 -7.02
CA ALA A 63 9.49 -6.32 -6.42
C ALA A 63 9.69 -6.36 -4.89
N ILE A 64 10.88 -5.97 -4.40
CA ILE A 64 11.14 -5.92 -2.96
C ILE A 64 10.26 -4.86 -2.27
N SER A 65 10.00 -3.75 -2.94
CA SER A 65 9.11 -2.72 -2.42
C SER A 65 7.65 -3.18 -2.42
N ALA A 66 7.20 -3.91 -3.46
CA ALA A 66 5.88 -4.55 -3.45
C ALA A 66 5.72 -5.51 -2.26
N ALA A 67 6.76 -6.27 -1.90
CA ALA A 67 6.75 -7.14 -0.74
C ALA A 67 6.59 -6.39 0.60
N THR A 68 7.00 -5.12 0.70
CA THR A 68 6.76 -4.31 1.91
C THR A 68 5.30 -3.90 2.08
N HIS A 69 4.50 -3.94 1.02
CA HIS A 69 3.08 -3.62 1.04
C HIS A 69 2.23 -4.77 1.59
N THR A 70 2.49 -5.97 1.12
CA THR A 70 1.62 -7.14 1.13
C THR A 70 1.22 -7.68 2.52
N VAL A 71 0.25 -8.61 2.52
CA VAL A 71 -0.11 -9.46 3.68
C VAL A 71 0.90 -10.60 3.81
N SER A 72 1.34 -11.18 2.69
CA SER A 72 2.37 -12.20 2.65
C SER A 72 3.40 -11.90 1.54
N PRO A 73 4.66 -11.60 1.93
CA PRO A 73 5.19 -11.52 3.30
C PRO A 73 4.51 -10.46 4.15
N LYS A 74 4.74 -10.47 5.46
CA LYS A 74 4.16 -9.54 6.41
C LYS A 74 4.66 -8.11 6.17
N GLY A 75 4.00 -7.42 5.26
CA GLY A 75 4.19 -6.01 4.96
C GLY A 75 3.23 -5.11 5.74
N LEU A 76 3.04 -3.88 5.26
CA LEU A 76 2.23 -2.89 5.95
C LEU A 76 0.77 -3.33 6.12
N ASP A 77 0.16 -3.93 5.09
CA ASP A 77 -1.24 -4.37 5.17
C ASP A 77 -1.44 -5.52 6.16
N TYR A 78 -0.42 -6.38 6.34
CA TYR A 78 -0.51 -7.36 7.41
C TYR A 78 -0.66 -6.69 8.78
N TYR A 79 0.16 -5.69 9.09
CA TYR A 79 0.13 -5.00 10.39
C TYR A 79 -1.03 -4.01 10.51
N GLY A 80 -1.44 -3.42 9.41
CA GLY A 80 -2.60 -2.52 9.35
C GLY A 80 -3.93 -3.23 9.59
N ASP A 81 -4.11 -4.38 8.94
CA ASP A 81 -5.42 -4.99 8.77
C ASP A 81 -5.56 -6.36 9.41
N ASN A 82 -4.48 -7.18 9.42
CA ASN A 82 -4.58 -8.58 9.86
C ASN A 82 -4.20 -8.77 11.32
N ALA A 83 -2.98 -8.38 11.72
CA ALA A 83 -2.53 -8.58 13.08
C ALA A 83 -1.44 -7.60 13.52
N TYR A 84 -1.65 -6.97 14.66
CA TYR A 84 -0.70 -6.07 15.31
C TYR A 84 -0.70 -6.29 16.81
N GLU A 85 0.49 -6.47 17.42
CA GLU A 85 0.67 -6.67 18.87
C GLU A 85 -0.22 -7.78 19.49
N GLY A 86 -0.45 -8.85 18.73
CA GLY A 86 -1.22 -10.02 19.22
C GLY A 86 -2.73 -9.88 19.18
N ALA A 87 -3.25 -8.86 18.49
CA ALA A 87 -4.67 -8.63 18.26
C ALA A 87 -4.93 -8.38 16.76
N ASP A 88 -6.13 -7.89 16.41
CA ASP A 88 -6.49 -7.47 15.06
C ASP A 88 -5.51 -6.40 14.52
N GLY A 89 -5.52 -6.15 13.22
CA GLY A 89 -4.67 -5.13 12.62
C GLY A 89 -4.84 -3.74 13.26
N TYR A 90 -3.78 -2.95 13.25
CA TYR A 90 -3.73 -1.64 13.91
C TYR A 90 -4.93 -0.74 13.59
N CYS A 91 -5.32 -0.67 12.31
CA CYS A 91 -6.43 0.18 11.88
C CYS A 91 -7.77 -0.32 12.42
N PHE A 92 -7.99 -1.62 12.47
CA PHE A 92 -9.19 -2.20 13.08
C PHE A 92 -9.24 -1.98 14.58
N GLN A 93 -8.12 -2.15 15.31
CA GLN A 93 -8.06 -1.85 16.74
C GLN A 93 -8.46 -0.40 17.04
N LYS A 94 -7.96 0.56 16.25
CA LYS A 94 -8.26 1.99 16.42
C LYS A 94 -9.68 2.34 15.99
N ALA A 95 -10.19 1.67 14.95
CA ALA A 95 -11.53 1.90 14.42
C ALA A 95 -12.63 1.67 15.46
N VAL A 96 -12.48 0.69 16.35
CA VAL A 96 -13.48 0.34 17.37
C VAL A 96 -13.98 1.56 18.14
N SER A 97 -13.08 2.51 18.44
CA SER A 97 -13.43 3.70 19.25
C SER A 97 -14.26 4.76 18.52
N ILE A 98 -14.41 4.66 17.19
CA ILE A 98 -15.12 5.65 16.36
C ILE A 98 -16.26 5.06 15.52
N VAL A 99 -16.59 3.79 15.73
CA VAL A 99 -17.61 3.08 14.91
C VAL A 99 -18.96 3.76 14.95
N GLU A 100 -19.43 4.12 16.15
CA GLU A 100 -20.78 4.70 16.35
C GLU A 100 -20.89 6.05 15.66
N GLU A 101 -19.89 6.92 15.82
CA GLU A 101 -19.83 8.22 15.18
C GLU A 101 -19.75 8.12 13.65
N VAL A 102 -19.03 7.13 13.14
CA VAL A 102 -18.93 6.90 11.70
C VAL A 102 -20.24 6.39 11.11
N ILE A 103 -20.96 5.50 11.80
CA ILE A 103 -22.26 5.02 11.36
C ILE A 103 -23.25 6.21 11.27
N GLU A 104 -23.28 7.04 12.29
CA GLU A 104 -24.16 8.21 12.34
C GLU A 104 -23.78 9.24 11.24
N ALA A 105 -22.51 9.63 11.19
CA ALA A 105 -22.03 10.65 10.25
C ALA A 105 -22.18 10.24 8.78
N CYS A 106 -21.96 8.95 8.47
CA CYS A 106 -22.05 8.43 7.11
C CYS A 106 -23.46 7.92 6.75
N ASN A 107 -24.37 7.83 7.72
CA ASN A 107 -25.71 7.27 7.56
C ASN A 107 -25.67 5.88 6.87
N ILE A 108 -24.86 4.97 7.41
CA ILE A 108 -24.66 3.62 6.87
C ILE A 108 -25.23 2.56 7.82
N PRO A 109 -25.56 1.34 7.30
CA PRO A 109 -25.92 0.20 8.12
C PRO A 109 -24.82 -0.19 9.12
N VAL A 110 -25.22 -0.67 10.29
CA VAL A 110 -24.30 -1.02 11.40
C VAL A 110 -23.24 -2.05 10.99
N GLU A 111 -23.61 -3.01 10.16
CA GLU A 111 -22.72 -4.05 9.65
C GLU A 111 -21.52 -3.52 8.84
N PHE A 112 -21.62 -2.31 8.29
CA PHE A 112 -20.52 -1.65 7.56
C PHE A 112 -19.72 -0.68 8.44
N GLY A 113 -20.16 -0.44 9.67
CA GLY A 113 -19.59 0.57 10.56
C GLY A 113 -18.11 0.38 10.84
N LEU A 114 -17.72 -0.83 11.28
CA LEU A 114 -16.30 -1.12 11.61
C LEU A 114 -15.40 -1.01 10.39
N TRP A 115 -15.82 -1.55 9.24
CA TRP A 115 -15.07 -1.45 7.99
C TRP A 115 -14.91 0.00 7.52
N LYS A 116 -15.97 0.80 7.65
CA LYS A 116 -15.91 2.22 7.28
C LYS A 116 -15.03 3.02 8.25
N ALA A 117 -15.14 2.74 9.55
CA ALA A 117 -14.30 3.35 10.56
C ALA A 117 -12.82 3.02 10.36
N HIS A 118 -12.48 1.79 10.00
CA HIS A 118 -11.14 1.37 9.60
C HIS A 118 -10.57 2.26 8.49
N ASN A 119 -11.33 2.52 7.42
CA ASN A 119 -10.90 3.39 6.33
C ASN A 119 -10.61 4.83 6.81
N PHE A 120 -11.37 5.35 7.80
CA PHE A 120 -11.08 6.67 8.37
C PHE A 120 -9.77 6.68 9.17
N ILE A 121 -9.45 5.60 9.86
CA ILE A 121 -8.14 5.48 10.54
C ILE A 121 -7.01 5.50 9.52
N GLU A 122 -7.13 4.74 8.43
CA GLU A 122 -6.14 4.75 7.34
C GLU A 122 -5.95 6.16 6.75
N MET A 123 -7.05 6.88 6.50
CA MET A 123 -7.01 8.25 6.01
C MET A 123 -6.31 9.19 7.00
N ALA A 124 -6.54 9.02 8.30
CA ALA A 124 -5.89 9.82 9.33
C ALA A 124 -4.37 9.56 9.38
N VAL A 125 -3.95 8.30 9.26
CA VAL A 125 -2.54 7.91 9.16
C VAL A 125 -1.88 8.52 7.92
N GLU A 126 -2.53 8.40 6.77
CA GLU A 126 -2.08 9.00 5.49
C GLU A 126 -1.89 10.51 5.62
N PHE A 127 -2.86 11.20 6.21
CA PHE A 127 -2.82 12.64 6.42
C PHE A 127 -1.64 13.05 7.33
N GLU A 128 -1.43 12.34 8.42
CA GLU A 128 -0.33 12.58 9.36
C GLU A 128 1.04 12.36 8.69
N ILE A 129 1.18 11.26 7.93
CA ILE A 129 2.40 10.97 7.18
C ILE A 129 2.69 12.07 6.17
N LEU A 130 1.70 12.49 5.38
CA LEU A 130 1.85 13.57 4.39
C LEU A 130 2.19 14.92 5.02
N ASN A 131 1.64 15.24 6.17
CA ASN A 131 1.95 16.49 6.86
C ASN A 131 3.43 16.57 7.25
N ASN A 132 4.02 15.45 7.62
CA ASN A 132 5.41 15.37 8.07
C ASN A 132 6.40 15.01 6.95
N ASN A 133 5.92 14.57 5.76
CA ASN A 133 6.75 14.10 4.64
C ASN A 133 6.23 14.65 3.32
N LYS A 134 6.31 15.97 3.12
CA LYS A 134 5.78 16.67 1.92
C LYS A 134 6.43 16.24 0.60
N ASP A 135 7.63 15.68 0.67
CA ASP A 135 8.39 15.16 -0.47
C ASP A 135 7.72 13.94 -1.14
N LEU A 136 6.90 13.18 -0.42
CA LEU A 136 6.26 11.96 -0.94
C LEU A 136 5.39 12.23 -2.18
N VAL A 137 4.73 13.39 -2.24
CA VAL A 137 3.92 13.79 -3.39
C VAL A 137 4.78 13.93 -4.65
N ASN A 138 5.94 14.57 -4.50
CA ASN A 138 6.87 14.74 -5.62
C ASN A 138 7.47 13.40 -6.06
N LEU A 139 7.82 12.53 -5.11
CA LEU A 139 8.35 11.19 -5.41
C LEU A 139 7.36 10.37 -6.25
N LEU A 140 6.07 10.38 -5.88
CA LEU A 140 5.04 9.68 -6.64
C LEU A 140 4.84 10.30 -8.04
N ASP A 141 4.77 11.63 -8.14
CA ASP A 141 4.61 12.31 -9.43
C ASP A 141 5.79 12.01 -10.38
N GLU A 142 7.03 12.04 -9.88
CA GLU A 142 8.22 11.72 -10.66
C GLU A 142 8.20 10.27 -11.15
N ALA A 143 7.90 9.30 -10.27
CA ALA A 143 7.83 7.90 -10.62
C ALA A 143 6.77 7.62 -11.70
N LEU A 144 5.60 8.23 -11.59
CA LEU A 144 4.53 8.09 -12.58
C LEU A 144 4.87 8.73 -13.94
N ARG A 145 5.58 9.86 -13.95
CA ARG A 145 6.02 10.52 -15.20
C ARG A 145 7.05 9.70 -15.95
N MET A 146 8.03 9.12 -15.26
CA MET A 146 9.02 8.25 -15.89
C MET A 146 8.40 7.02 -16.52
N ASN A 147 7.46 6.37 -15.85
CA ASN A 147 6.74 5.22 -16.40
C ASN A 147 5.99 5.58 -17.71
N ARG A 148 5.35 6.75 -17.77
CA ARG A 148 4.69 7.25 -19.01
C ARG A 148 5.67 7.50 -20.16
N GLN A 149 6.90 7.89 -19.89
CA GLN A 149 7.92 8.09 -20.93
C GLN A 149 8.42 6.75 -21.50
N CYS A 150 8.64 5.75 -20.64
CA CYS A 150 9.02 4.40 -21.07
C CYS A 150 7.95 3.76 -21.97
N MET A 151 6.67 3.89 -21.62
CA MET A 151 5.59 3.35 -22.44
C MET A 151 5.44 4.03 -23.81
N LYS A 152 5.85 5.28 -23.97
CA LYS A 152 5.81 5.99 -25.27
C LYS A 152 6.99 5.63 -26.19
N LEU A 153 8.03 5.03 -25.64
CA LEU A 153 9.27 4.67 -26.38
C LEU A 153 9.27 3.19 -26.82
N SER A 154 8.31 2.38 -26.37
CA SER A 154 8.16 1.00 -26.84
C SER A 154 7.35 1.01 -28.14
N PRO A 155 7.95 0.69 -29.31
CA PRO A 155 7.18 0.52 -30.56
C PRO A 155 6.25 -0.68 -30.42
N ALA A 156 5.03 -0.53 -30.91
CA ALA A 156 4.02 -1.59 -31.00
C ALA A 156 4.47 -2.69 -31.97
#